data_446314838db1334e7084485da7bdf10d
#
_entry.id   446314838db1334e7084485da7bdf10d
#
_cell.length_a   1.000
_cell.length_b   1.000
_cell.length_c   1.000
_cell.angle_alpha   90.00
_cell.angle_beta   90.00
_cell.angle_gamma   90.00
#
_symmetry.space_group_name_H-M   'P 1'
#
loop_
_entity.id
_entity.type
_entity.pdbx_description
1 polymer ?
#
loop_
_entity_poly.entity_id
_entity_poly.type
_entity_poly.pdbx_seq_one_letter_code
_entity_poly.pdbx_strand_id
1 'polypeptide(L)'
;MTTTETDSRRLRLGTRGSRLALTQSGQVAEALMAAGGGGAAAAAGKASEGSGSLGIDLVTVRTDGDGDRTPLRQLGGVGVFAARLRHALLDGEVDLVVHSFKDLPTQPVEGLEVICVPPREDPRDALCARDGLTLADLPEGARVGTGSPRRAAQLLAARPDLEVVDLRGNVPTRLARVRGLEAVGVGTDEPVAPSRADAAGDLDAVVLALSGLRRLGLEHCASEVLDLETMLPAPAQGALAVEARTGEDSAELARAAAALDDEPTRLAVTAERALM
;
A
#
# COMPACT_ATOMS: atom_id res chain seq x y z
N MET A 1 28.34 3.92 -41.26
CA MET A 1 27.78 4.70 -40.12
C MET A 1 26.63 3.90 -39.58
N THR A 2 26.91 3.07 -38.59
CA THR A 2 25.91 2.24 -37.87
C THR A 2 25.39 3.10 -36.73
N THR A 3 24.19 3.61 -36.87
CA THR A 3 23.44 4.22 -35.76
C THR A 3 23.10 3.10 -34.76
N THR A 4 23.81 3.07 -33.65
CA THR A 4 23.42 2.31 -32.47
C THR A 4 22.17 2.99 -31.90
N GLU A 5 20.98 2.49 -32.25
CA GLU A 5 19.78 2.69 -31.47
C GLU A 5 20.07 2.17 -30.08
N THR A 6 20.25 3.08 -29.13
CA THR A 6 20.24 2.76 -27.71
C THR A 6 18.78 2.44 -27.38
N ASP A 7 18.42 1.17 -27.52
CA ASP A 7 17.15 0.64 -27.05
C ASP A 7 17.14 0.83 -25.51
N SER A 8 16.53 1.92 -25.07
CA SER A 8 16.39 2.23 -23.65
C SER A 8 15.42 1.20 -23.06
N ARG A 9 15.97 0.10 -22.54
CA ARG A 9 15.21 -0.96 -21.88
C ARG A 9 14.33 -0.35 -20.80
N ARG A 10 13.01 -0.44 -20.98
CA ARG A 10 12.05 -0.05 -19.95
C ARG A 10 12.02 -1.09 -18.84
N LEU A 11 12.05 -0.65 -17.60
CA LEU A 11 11.96 -1.52 -16.44
C LEU A 11 10.52 -1.94 -16.18
N ARG A 12 10.32 -3.18 -15.78
CA ARG A 12 9.01 -3.73 -15.44
C ARG A 12 8.83 -3.66 -13.93
N LEU A 13 7.84 -2.87 -13.47
CA LEU A 13 7.49 -2.76 -12.06
C LEU A 13 6.28 -3.63 -11.77
N GLY A 14 6.52 -4.71 -11.04
CA GLY A 14 5.48 -5.64 -10.61
C GLY A 14 4.58 -5.07 -9.52
N THR A 15 3.28 -5.21 -9.68
CA THR A 15 2.28 -4.77 -8.71
C THR A 15 1.13 -5.76 -8.60
N ARG A 16 0.39 -5.73 -7.49
CA ARG A 16 -0.87 -6.47 -7.35
C ARG A 16 -2.00 -5.76 -8.08
N GLY A 17 -3.05 -6.50 -8.42
CA GLY A 17 -4.22 -5.96 -9.12
C GLY A 17 -5.14 -5.07 -8.27
N SER A 18 -4.91 -4.95 -6.95
CA SER A 18 -5.76 -4.08 -6.11
C SER A 18 -5.52 -2.60 -6.44
N ARG A 19 -6.57 -1.79 -6.41
CA ARG A 19 -6.48 -0.35 -6.69
C ARG A 19 -5.42 0.35 -5.86
N LEU A 20 -5.33 0.05 -4.55
CA LEU A 20 -4.31 0.63 -3.68
C LEU A 20 -2.89 0.25 -4.14
N ALA A 21 -2.65 -1.01 -4.51
CA ALA A 21 -1.35 -1.45 -4.98
C ALA A 21 -0.98 -0.77 -6.31
N LEU A 22 -1.92 -0.68 -7.26
CA LEU A 22 -1.72 0.04 -8.52
C LEU A 22 -1.40 1.52 -8.29
N THR A 23 -2.13 2.20 -7.41
CA THR A 23 -1.86 3.60 -7.04
C THR A 23 -0.47 3.76 -6.43
N GLN A 24 -0.10 2.91 -5.47
CA GLN A 24 1.22 2.94 -4.83
C GLN A 24 2.36 2.72 -5.83
N SER A 25 2.21 1.71 -6.68
CA SER A 25 3.22 1.39 -7.70
C SER A 25 3.32 2.49 -8.76
N GLY A 26 2.20 3.09 -9.17
CA GLY A 26 2.17 4.23 -10.09
C GLY A 26 2.91 5.44 -9.53
N GLN A 27 2.61 5.83 -8.29
CA GLN A 27 3.28 6.95 -7.61
C GLN A 27 4.80 6.73 -7.51
N VAL A 28 5.24 5.51 -7.17
CA VAL A 28 6.66 5.17 -7.09
C VAL A 28 7.30 5.19 -8.48
N ALA A 29 6.64 4.64 -9.51
CA ALA A 29 7.15 4.66 -10.87
C ALA A 29 7.35 6.09 -11.38
N GLU A 30 6.37 6.96 -11.18
CA GLU A 30 6.44 8.38 -11.55
C GLU A 30 7.58 9.09 -10.82
N ALA A 31 7.74 8.84 -9.50
CA ALA A 31 8.80 9.45 -8.70
C ALA A 31 10.20 8.97 -9.14
N LEU A 32 10.38 7.68 -9.41
CA LEU A 32 11.64 7.12 -9.92
C LEU A 32 12.00 7.68 -11.30
N MET A 33 11.00 7.75 -12.21
CA MET A 33 11.22 8.34 -13.55
C MET A 33 11.59 9.82 -13.44
N ALA A 34 10.94 10.59 -12.57
CA ALA A 34 11.26 11.99 -12.32
C ALA A 34 12.68 12.16 -11.77
N ALA A 35 13.08 11.32 -10.79
CA ALA A 35 14.40 11.34 -10.19
C ALA A 35 15.51 10.88 -11.17
N GLY A 36 15.19 9.96 -12.08
CA GLY A 36 16.12 9.43 -13.09
C GLY A 36 16.38 10.37 -14.29
N GLY A 37 15.84 11.58 -14.28
CA GLY A 37 16.03 12.59 -15.33
C GLY A 37 14.96 12.57 -16.43
N GLY A 38 13.91 11.75 -16.31
CA GLY A 38 12.76 11.68 -17.21
C GLY A 38 11.65 12.71 -16.90
N GLY A 39 11.87 13.60 -15.92
CA GLY A 39 10.87 14.54 -15.44
C GLY A 39 10.55 15.68 -16.41
N ALA A 40 9.26 15.92 -16.65
CA ALA A 40 8.65 17.05 -17.36
C ALA A 40 8.74 17.09 -18.89
N ALA A 41 9.60 16.35 -19.57
CA ALA A 41 9.66 16.36 -21.03
C ALA A 41 8.55 15.51 -21.71
N ALA A 42 8.05 14.50 -21.02
CA ALA A 42 7.01 13.62 -21.56
C ALA A 42 5.63 14.31 -21.73
N ALA A 43 5.34 15.34 -20.92
CA ALA A 43 4.10 16.10 -21.01
C ALA A 43 4.12 17.19 -22.09
N ALA A 44 5.28 17.54 -22.63
CA ALA A 44 5.46 18.65 -23.58
C ALA A 44 5.91 18.25 -24.98
N GLY A 45 6.01 16.95 -25.31
CA GLY A 45 6.30 16.49 -26.67
C GLY A 45 7.67 16.87 -27.23
N LYS A 46 8.65 17.23 -26.41
CA LYS A 46 10.02 17.54 -26.82
C LYS A 46 10.98 16.58 -26.13
N ALA A 47 11.34 15.51 -26.83
CA ALA A 47 12.48 14.68 -26.46
C ALA A 47 13.77 15.48 -26.61
N SER A 48 14.51 15.71 -25.52
CA SER A 48 15.89 16.16 -25.60
C SER A 48 16.76 14.94 -25.90
N GLU A 49 17.32 14.88 -27.10
CA GLU A 49 18.31 13.90 -27.49
C GLU A 49 19.54 13.98 -26.58
N GLY A 50 19.82 12.88 -25.84
CA GLY A 50 21.12 12.73 -25.19
C GLY A 50 21.17 12.33 -23.70
N SER A 51 20.03 12.18 -23.01
CA SER A 51 20.00 11.64 -21.64
C SER A 51 19.07 10.41 -21.64
N GLY A 52 19.59 9.23 -21.37
CA GLY A 52 18.80 8.02 -21.21
C GLY A 52 17.72 8.26 -20.14
N SER A 53 16.46 8.38 -20.54
CA SER A 53 15.36 8.56 -19.60
C SER A 53 14.95 7.21 -19.05
N LEU A 54 14.93 7.06 -17.72
CA LEU A 54 14.42 5.88 -17.06
C LEU A 54 12.94 5.68 -17.43
N GLY A 55 12.62 4.57 -18.12
CA GLY A 55 11.26 4.18 -18.44
C GLY A 55 10.79 3.05 -17.53
N ILE A 56 9.57 3.15 -16.98
CA ILE A 56 8.99 2.10 -16.11
C ILE A 56 7.59 1.76 -16.60
N ASP A 57 7.34 0.46 -16.77
CA ASP A 57 6.02 -0.09 -17.11
C ASP A 57 5.46 -0.88 -15.94
N LEU A 58 4.19 -0.64 -15.60
CA LEU A 58 3.50 -1.41 -14.57
C LEU A 58 3.07 -2.79 -15.11
N VAL A 59 3.41 -3.84 -14.38
CA VAL A 59 3.04 -5.23 -14.70
C VAL A 59 2.22 -5.80 -13.55
N THR A 60 0.96 -6.13 -13.81
CA THR A 60 0.12 -6.76 -12.80
C THR A 60 0.48 -8.23 -12.64
N VAL A 61 0.98 -8.58 -11.46
CA VAL A 61 1.30 -9.96 -11.05
C VAL A 61 0.10 -10.53 -10.31
N ARG A 62 -0.49 -11.60 -10.83
CA ARG A 62 -1.59 -12.29 -10.15
C ARG A 62 -1.08 -12.99 -8.89
N THR A 63 -1.73 -12.75 -7.76
CA THR A 63 -1.41 -13.39 -6.49
C THR A 63 -2.55 -14.32 -6.09
N ASP A 64 -2.23 -15.53 -5.61
CA ASP A 64 -3.23 -16.53 -5.19
C ASP A 64 -4.14 -16.02 -4.06
N GLY A 65 -3.70 -15.01 -3.31
CA GLY A 65 -4.48 -14.37 -2.25
C GLY A 65 -5.52 -13.34 -2.72
N ASP A 66 -5.51 -12.94 -4.00
CA ASP A 66 -6.45 -11.92 -4.50
C ASP A 66 -7.88 -12.49 -4.73
N GLY A 67 -8.02 -13.83 -4.79
CA GLY A 67 -9.31 -14.53 -4.92
C GLY A 67 -9.72 -15.37 -3.72
N ASP A 68 -8.83 -15.60 -2.77
CA ASP A 68 -9.08 -16.51 -1.64
C ASP A 68 -9.76 -15.79 -0.47
N ARG A 69 -10.93 -16.31 -0.06
CA ARG A 69 -11.73 -15.81 1.08
C ARG A 69 -11.38 -16.45 2.42
N THR A 70 -10.38 -17.32 2.48
CA THR A 70 -9.94 -17.99 3.71
C THR A 70 -9.43 -16.96 4.73
N PRO A 71 -9.74 -17.04 6.04
CA PRO A 71 -9.24 -16.11 7.06
C PRO A 71 -7.72 -15.96 7.03
N LEU A 72 -7.18 -14.71 7.05
CA LEU A 72 -5.73 -14.43 7.03
C LEU A 72 -4.97 -15.23 8.08
N ARG A 73 -5.62 -15.50 9.22
CA ARG A 73 -5.10 -16.37 10.28
C ARG A 73 -4.88 -17.82 9.84
N GLN A 74 -5.59 -18.28 8.79
CA GLN A 74 -5.53 -19.65 8.28
C GLN A 74 -4.68 -19.78 7.02
N LEU A 75 -4.40 -18.67 6.32
CA LEU A 75 -3.59 -18.61 5.08
C LEU A 75 -2.07 -18.50 5.33
N GLY A 76 -1.59 -18.77 6.54
CA GLY A 76 -0.15 -18.87 6.79
C GLY A 76 0.59 -17.55 7.06
N GLY A 77 -0.12 -16.48 7.43
CA GLY A 77 0.53 -15.34 8.07
C GLY A 77 1.00 -14.21 7.15
N VAL A 78 1.81 -13.32 7.73
CA VAL A 78 2.43 -12.16 7.10
C VAL A 78 3.28 -12.58 5.91
N GLY A 79 3.03 -12.02 4.72
CA GLY A 79 3.92 -12.21 3.58
C GLY A 79 3.36 -13.00 2.39
N VAL A 80 2.18 -13.62 2.47
CA VAL A 80 1.59 -14.35 1.33
C VAL A 80 1.54 -13.49 0.06
N PHE A 81 1.23 -12.20 0.21
CA PHE A 81 1.18 -11.26 -0.90
C PHE A 81 2.56 -10.83 -1.41
N ALA A 82 3.57 -10.79 -0.52
CA ALA A 82 4.93 -10.45 -0.91
C ALA A 82 5.61 -11.63 -1.64
N ALA A 83 5.28 -12.86 -1.25
CA ALA A 83 5.94 -14.06 -1.78
C ALA A 83 5.84 -14.17 -3.31
N ARG A 84 4.65 -13.98 -3.90
CA ARG A 84 4.48 -14.08 -5.37
C ARG A 84 5.20 -12.96 -6.13
N LEU A 85 5.20 -11.73 -5.59
CA LEU A 85 5.96 -10.63 -6.17
C LEU A 85 7.47 -10.88 -6.12
N ARG A 86 7.97 -11.44 -4.99
CA ARG A 86 9.36 -11.82 -4.83
C ARG A 86 9.77 -12.97 -5.78
N HIS A 87 8.89 -13.95 -5.99
CA HIS A 87 9.13 -14.98 -7.01
C HIS A 87 9.22 -14.36 -8.41
N ALA A 88 8.30 -13.44 -8.77
CA ALA A 88 8.36 -12.75 -10.06
C ALA A 88 9.65 -11.93 -10.26
N LEU A 89 10.22 -11.36 -9.17
CA LEU A 89 11.54 -10.74 -9.21
C LEU A 89 12.65 -11.75 -9.46
N LEU A 90 12.69 -12.84 -8.68
CA LEU A 90 13.73 -13.87 -8.78
C LEU A 90 13.71 -14.57 -10.15
N ASP A 91 12.52 -14.83 -10.68
CA ASP A 91 12.31 -15.44 -12.00
C ASP A 91 12.57 -14.46 -13.17
N GLY A 92 12.82 -13.17 -12.88
CA GLY A 92 13.06 -12.15 -13.89
C GLY A 92 11.80 -11.78 -14.69
N GLU A 93 10.60 -12.11 -14.20
CA GLU A 93 9.32 -11.68 -14.81
C GLU A 93 9.16 -10.16 -14.71
N VAL A 94 9.65 -9.56 -13.60
CA VAL A 94 9.68 -8.13 -13.33
C VAL A 94 11.06 -7.71 -12.83
N ASP A 95 11.36 -6.42 -12.88
CA ASP A 95 12.65 -5.87 -12.50
C ASP A 95 12.58 -5.17 -11.13
N LEU A 96 11.42 -4.64 -10.78
CA LEU A 96 11.12 -3.98 -9.51
C LEU A 96 9.79 -4.44 -8.97
N VAL A 97 9.59 -4.35 -7.65
CA VAL A 97 8.27 -4.45 -7.01
C VAL A 97 8.12 -3.40 -5.91
N VAL A 98 6.88 -2.98 -5.67
CA VAL A 98 6.53 -2.06 -4.57
C VAL A 98 5.68 -2.80 -3.55
N HIS A 99 6.08 -2.68 -2.29
CA HIS A 99 5.34 -3.23 -1.16
C HIS A 99 4.85 -2.12 -0.22
N SER A 100 3.67 -2.27 0.36
CA SER A 100 3.39 -1.65 1.65
C SER A 100 4.36 -2.26 2.67
N PHE A 101 5.26 -1.47 3.24
CA PHE A 101 6.41 -2.00 3.99
C PHE A 101 5.99 -2.81 5.23
N LYS A 102 4.84 -2.49 5.83
CA LYS A 102 4.26 -3.24 6.95
C LYS A 102 3.86 -4.68 6.60
N ASP A 103 3.61 -4.96 5.30
CA ASP A 103 3.18 -6.28 4.81
C ASP A 103 4.37 -7.13 4.31
N LEU A 104 5.57 -6.54 4.27
CA LEU A 104 6.80 -7.20 3.87
C LEU A 104 7.41 -7.95 5.07
N PRO A 105 7.65 -9.28 4.99
CA PRO A 105 8.32 -10.03 6.06
C PRO A 105 9.67 -9.42 6.43
N THR A 106 10.06 -9.54 7.71
CA THR A 106 11.35 -9.02 8.19
C THR A 106 12.53 -9.90 7.76
N GLN A 107 12.26 -11.17 7.45
CA GLN A 107 13.31 -12.07 6.99
C GLN A 107 13.79 -11.67 5.59
N PRO A 108 15.09 -11.47 5.40
CA PRO A 108 15.67 -11.21 4.09
C PRO A 108 15.48 -12.43 3.17
N VAL A 109 15.43 -12.17 1.88
CA VAL A 109 15.41 -13.21 0.84
C VAL A 109 16.70 -13.08 0.05
N GLU A 110 17.44 -14.18 -0.07
CA GLU A 110 18.67 -14.20 -0.86
C GLU A 110 18.37 -13.81 -2.32
N GLY A 111 19.20 -12.95 -2.88
CA GLY A 111 19.03 -12.44 -4.24
C GLY A 111 18.10 -11.23 -4.37
N LEU A 112 17.50 -10.75 -3.26
CA LEU A 112 16.65 -9.56 -3.25
C LEU A 112 17.12 -8.52 -2.24
N GLU A 113 16.89 -7.25 -2.54
CA GLU A 113 17.18 -6.13 -1.65
C GLU A 113 16.17 -5.00 -1.76
N VAL A 114 15.97 -4.27 -0.67
CA VAL A 114 15.17 -3.03 -0.66
C VAL A 114 16.09 -1.89 -1.07
N ILE A 115 15.98 -1.49 -2.33
CA ILE A 115 16.83 -0.46 -2.94
C ILE A 115 16.43 0.96 -2.54
N CYS A 116 15.16 1.18 -2.17
CA CYS A 116 14.67 2.52 -1.85
C CYS A 116 13.45 2.43 -0.90
N VAL A 117 13.39 3.38 0.03
CA VAL A 117 12.26 3.63 0.94
C VAL A 117 11.85 5.09 0.74
N PRO A 118 10.80 5.37 -0.05
CA PRO A 118 10.32 6.73 -0.28
C PRO A 118 9.84 7.42 1.01
N PRO A 119 9.67 8.76 1.01
CA PRO A 119 9.09 9.49 2.13
C PRO A 119 7.81 8.84 2.64
N ARG A 120 7.72 8.70 3.95
CA ARG A 120 6.61 8.01 4.64
C ARG A 120 5.35 8.88 4.65
N GLU A 121 4.25 8.29 4.31
CA GLU A 121 2.92 8.86 4.58
C GLU A 121 2.57 8.70 6.08
N ASP A 122 1.60 9.46 6.58
CA ASP A 122 1.17 9.44 7.97
C ASP A 122 0.94 8.00 8.47
N PRO A 123 1.64 7.55 9.51
CA PRO A 123 1.56 6.18 10.00
C PRO A 123 0.28 5.87 10.77
N ARG A 124 -0.51 6.88 11.17
CA ARG A 124 -1.67 6.71 12.03
C ARG A 124 -2.77 5.86 11.39
N ASP A 125 -3.62 5.33 12.24
CA ASP A 125 -4.88 4.73 11.85
C ASP A 125 -5.99 5.79 11.88
N ALA A 126 -7.02 5.59 11.06
CA ALA A 126 -8.20 6.43 11.02
C ALA A 126 -9.45 5.60 11.31
N LEU A 127 -10.35 6.17 12.08
CA LEU A 127 -11.71 5.70 12.24
C LEU A 127 -12.55 6.26 11.09
N CYS A 128 -13.31 5.41 10.44
CA CYS A 128 -14.31 5.79 9.45
C CYS A 128 -15.66 5.34 10.01
N ALA A 129 -16.38 6.26 10.66
CA ALA A 129 -17.63 5.97 11.34
C ALA A 129 -18.81 6.62 10.62
N ARG A 130 -20.01 6.01 10.78
CA ARG A 130 -21.26 6.62 10.37
C ARG A 130 -21.44 7.98 11.05
N ASP A 131 -22.15 8.85 10.41
CA ASP A 131 -22.57 10.16 10.95
C ASP A 131 -21.40 11.06 11.42
N GLY A 132 -20.15 10.75 11.00
CA GLY A 132 -18.96 11.50 11.43
C GLY A 132 -18.58 11.32 12.90
N LEU A 133 -19.06 10.25 13.56
CA LEU A 133 -18.79 9.99 14.97
C LEU A 133 -17.30 9.74 15.24
N THR A 134 -16.81 10.23 16.38
CA THR A 134 -15.48 9.88 16.91
C THR A 134 -15.53 8.56 17.66
N LEU A 135 -14.39 8.01 18.04
CA LEU A 135 -14.29 6.80 18.86
C LEU A 135 -15.01 6.98 20.23
N ALA A 136 -14.90 8.17 20.78
CA ALA A 136 -15.57 8.51 22.05
C ALA A 136 -17.09 8.59 21.91
N ASP A 137 -17.59 9.07 20.76
CA ASP A 137 -19.01 9.28 20.51
C ASP A 137 -19.76 8.04 20.03
N LEU A 138 -19.04 6.96 19.69
CA LEU A 138 -19.68 5.71 19.31
C LEU A 138 -20.58 5.20 20.44
N PRO A 139 -21.83 4.76 20.14
CA PRO A 139 -22.73 4.22 21.15
C PRO A 139 -22.16 2.95 21.81
N GLU A 140 -22.63 2.66 23.02
CA GLU A 140 -22.30 1.42 23.71
C GLU A 140 -22.70 0.21 22.86
N GLY A 141 -21.81 -0.79 22.76
CA GLY A 141 -22.01 -1.97 21.92
C GLY A 141 -21.85 -1.70 20.40
N ALA A 142 -21.32 -0.53 20.00
CA ALA A 142 -21.12 -0.22 18.59
C ALA A 142 -20.22 -1.27 17.89
N ARG A 143 -20.60 -1.65 16.67
CA ARG A 143 -19.92 -2.67 15.87
C ARG A 143 -18.79 -2.02 15.04
N VAL A 144 -17.54 -2.33 15.40
CA VAL A 144 -16.36 -1.76 14.73
C VAL A 144 -15.59 -2.85 13.97
N GLY A 145 -15.46 -2.67 12.65
CA GLY A 145 -14.83 -3.65 11.76
C GLY A 145 -13.31 -3.50 11.69
N THR A 146 -12.57 -4.58 11.97
CA THR A 146 -11.14 -4.68 11.67
C THR A 146 -10.71 -6.14 11.54
N GLY A 147 -9.83 -6.45 10.57
CA GLY A 147 -9.18 -7.77 10.47
C GLY A 147 -7.79 -7.80 11.16
N SER A 148 -7.41 -6.75 11.89
CA SER A 148 -6.11 -6.64 12.55
C SER A 148 -6.23 -6.93 14.05
N PRO A 149 -5.57 -8.01 14.56
CA PRO A 149 -5.54 -8.29 16.00
C PRO A 149 -4.96 -7.13 16.82
N ARG A 150 -3.97 -6.42 16.29
CA ARG A 150 -3.36 -5.24 16.92
C ARG A 150 -4.40 -4.14 17.16
N ARG A 151 -5.20 -3.83 16.11
CA ARG A 151 -6.27 -2.81 16.23
C ARG A 151 -7.37 -3.27 17.17
N ALA A 152 -7.81 -4.52 17.04
CA ALA A 152 -8.85 -5.09 17.89
C ALA A 152 -8.50 -4.97 19.38
N ALA A 153 -7.26 -5.36 19.75
CA ALA A 153 -6.79 -5.27 21.13
C ALA A 153 -6.79 -3.83 21.66
N GLN A 154 -6.32 -2.87 20.86
CA GLN A 154 -6.24 -1.47 21.26
C GLN A 154 -7.62 -0.79 21.33
N LEU A 155 -8.52 -1.13 20.39
CA LEU A 155 -9.92 -0.68 20.47
C LEU A 155 -10.58 -1.14 21.75
N LEU A 156 -10.46 -2.42 22.09
CA LEU A 156 -11.05 -2.97 23.33
C LEU A 156 -10.37 -2.48 24.60
N ALA A 157 -9.10 -2.08 24.53
CA ALA A 157 -8.43 -1.42 25.66
C ALA A 157 -8.96 0.00 25.89
N ALA A 158 -9.24 0.75 24.81
CA ALA A 158 -9.78 2.10 24.89
C ALA A 158 -11.30 2.12 25.17
N ARG A 159 -12.05 1.17 24.60
CA ARG A 159 -13.51 1.06 24.65
C ARG A 159 -13.90 -0.44 24.80
N PRO A 160 -13.93 -0.95 26.04
CA PRO A 160 -14.23 -2.37 26.31
C PRO A 160 -15.67 -2.81 25.94
N ASP A 161 -16.54 -1.84 25.78
CA ASP A 161 -17.94 -2.01 25.42
C ASP A 161 -18.19 -2.28 23.93
N LEU A 162 -17.19 -2.06 23.05
CA LEU A 162 -17.35 -2.23 21.61
C LEU A 162 -17.45 -3.72 21.19
N GLU A 163 -18.26 -3.98 20.17
CA GLU A 163 -18.26 -5.25 19.44
C GLU A 163 -17.27 -5.16 18.27
N VAL A 164 -16.09 -5.79 18.41
CA VAL A 164 -15.10 -5.81 17.33
C VAL A 164 -15.37 -6.97 16.38
N VAL A 165 -15.65 -6.64 15.11
CA VAL A 165 -16.04 -7.59 14.05
C VAL A 165 -14.86 -7.83 13.11
N ASP A 166 -14.56 -9.11 12.81
CA ASP A 166 -13.54 -9.45 11.81
C ASP A 166 -13.95 -8.98 10.41
N LEU A 167 -13.06 -8.25 9.74
CA LEU A 167 -13.35 -7.57 8.48
C LEU A 167 -12.27 -7.84 7.44
N ARG A 168 -12.69 -8.28 6.26
CA ARG A 168 -11.84 -8.52 5.10
C ARG A 168 -12.22 -7.66 3.90
N GLY A 169 -11.37 -7.68 2.89
CA GLY A 169 -11.53 -6.97 1.63
C GLY A 169 -10.56 -5.80 1.49
N ASN A 170 -10.63 -5.15 0.35
CA ASN A 170 -9.90 -3.90 0.08
C ASN A 170 -10.55 -2.71 0.81
N VAL A 171 -9.91 -1.53 0.76
CA VAL A 171 -10.39 -0.33 1.46
C VAL A 171 -11.83 0.03 1.07
N PRO A 172 -12.21 0.13 -0.21
CA PRO A 172 -13.58 0.42 -0.59
C PRO A 172 -14.60 -0.61 -0.08
N THR A 173 -14.30 -1.90 -0.17
CA THR A 173 -15.17 -2.97 0.34
C THR A 173 -15.41 -2.85 1.83
N ARG A 174 -14.38 -2.47 2.60
CA ARG A 174 -14.51 -2.27 4.06
C ARG A 174 -15.34 -1.03 4.40
N LEU A 175 -15.13 0.07 3.69
CA LEU A 175 -15.91 1.30 3.87
C LEU A 175 -17.39 1.06 3.57
N ALA A 176 -17.70 0.29 2.53
CA ALA A 176 -19.09 -0.05 2.16
C ALA A 176 -19.85 -0.84 3.24
N ARG A 177 -19.17 -1.39 4.26
CA ARG A 177 -19.79 -2.05 5.41
C ARG A 177 -20.27 -1.06 6.48
N VAL A 178 -19.84 0.20 6.43
CA VAL A 178 -20.27 1.22 7.40
C VAL A 178 -21.59 1.83 6.97
N ARG A 179 -22.57 1.89 7.89
CA ARG A 179 -23.91 2.45 7.65
C ARG A 179 -23.81 3.92 7.21
N GLY A 180 -24.46 4.25 6.11
CA GLY A 180 -24.55 5.63 5.64
C GLY A 180 -23.23 6.24 5.17
N LEU A 181 -22.13 5.48 5.17
CA LEU A 181 -20.87 5.93 4.63
C LEU A 181 -20.82 5.57 3.14
N GLU A 182 -21.24 6.49 2.30
CA GLU A 182 -21.04 6.34 0.87
C GLU A 182 -19.57 6.59 0.54
N ALA A 183 -18.89 5.58 0.00
CA ALA A 183 -17.57 5.76 -0.60
C ALA A 183 -17.71 6.49 -1.94
N VAL A 184 -18.27 7.71 -1.89
CA VAL A 184 -18.49 8.56 -3.07
C VAL A 184 -17.15 9.12 -3.54
N GLY A 185 -16.86 8.97 -4.82
CA GLY A 185 -15.67 9.55 -5.46
C GLY A 185 -14.61 8.55 -5.87
N VAL A 186 -14.84 7.27 -5.66
CA VAL A 186 -14.01 6.24 -6.27
C VAL A 186 -14.55 6.00 -7.67
N GLY A 187 -13.92 6.59 -8.69
CA GLY A 187 -14.16 6.25 -10.08
C GLY A 187 -14.00 4.74 -10.24
N THR A 188 -15.09 4.04 -10.11
CA THR A 188 -15.15 2.59 -10.23
C THR A 188 -15.82 2.29 -11.53
N ASP A 189 -15.04 1.84 -12.50
CA ASP A 189 -15.57 1.04 -13.60
C ASP A 189 -15.94 -0.38 -13.13
N GLU A 190 -15.69 -0.71 -11.87
CA GLU A 190 -16.22 -1.92 -11.24
C GLU A 190 -17.21 -1.54 -10.13
N PRO A 191 -18.46 -1.98 -10.26
CA PRO A 191 -19.40 -1.88 -9.15
C PRO A 191 -18.80 -2.65 -7.98
N VAL A 192 -18.61 -1.99 -6.83
CA VAL A 192 -18.42 -2.68 -5.55
C VAL A 192 -19.72 -3.44 -5.31
N ALA A 193 -19.82 -4.62 -5.92
CA ALA A 193 -20.96 -5.49 -5.70
C ALA A 193 -20.97 -5.83 -4.22
N PRO A 194 -22.04 -5.47 -3.47
CA PRO A 194 -22.24 -5.96 -2.13
C PRO A 194 -22.29 -7.50 -2.24
N SER A 195 -21.26 -8.16 -1.76
CA SER A 195 -21.31 -9.61 -1.66
C SER A 195 -22.27 -9.96 -0.55
N ARG A 196 -23.53 -10.23 -0.91
CA ARG A 196 -24.67 -10.62 -0.09
C ARG A 196 -25.46 -9.50 0.60
N ALA A 197 -26.72 -9.78 0.84
CA ALA A 197 -27.72 -8.91 1.47
C ALA A 197 -27.37 -8.41 2.90
N ASP A 198 -26.29 -8.88 3.49
CA ASP A 198 -25.79 -8.48 4.80
C ASP A 198 -24.72 -7.38 4.74
N ALA A 199 -24.33 -6.93 3.54
CA ALA A 199 -23.09 -6.19 3.35
C ALA A 199 -23.23 -4.67 3.40
N ALA A 200 -24.38 -4.13 3.10
CA ALA A 200 -24.57 -2.69 3.09
C ALA A 200 -24.94 -2.18 4.49
N GLY A 201 -23.94 -1.71 5.23
CA GLY A 201 -24.19 -0.96 6.44
C GLY A 201 -24.57 -1.82 7.66
N ASP A 202 -23.82 -2.85 7.95
CA ASP A 202 -23.96 -3.64 9.18
C ASP A 202 -23.00 -3.20 10.30
N LEU A 203 -22.04 -2.31 10.00
CA LEU A 203 -21.07 -1.78 10.95
C LEU A 203 -21.36 -0.32 11.28
N ASP A 204 -20.99 0.11 12.48
CA ASP A 204 -21.01 1.52 12.89
C ASP A 204 -19.71 2.24 12.49
N ALA A 205 -18.60 1.53 12.44
CA ALA A 205 -17.32 2.07 12.01
C ALA A 205 -16.36 0.98 11.50
N VAL A 206 -15.30 1.42 10.82
CA VAL A 206 -14.13 0.58 10.48
C VAL A 206 -12.85 1.35 10.80
N VAL A 207 -11.77 0.62 11.14
CA VAL A 207 -10.43 1.23 11.34
C VAL A 207 -9.53 0.85 10.18
N LEU A 208 -8.99 1.88 9.51
CA LEU A 208 -8.14 1.77 8.34
C LEU A 208 -6.84 2.56 8.54
N ALA A 209 -5.78 2.23 7.79
CA ALA A 209 -4.58 3.07 7.76
C ALA A 209 -4.87 4.37 7.01
N LEU A 210 -4.60 5.52 7.62
CA LEU A 210 -4.80 6.84 7.01
C LEU A 210 -4.07 6.97 5.67
N SER A 211 -2.84 6.47 5.61
CA SER A 211 -2.05 6.42 4.37
C SER A 211 -2.74 5.69 3.21
N GLY A 212 -3.52 4.65 3.51
CA GLY A 212 -4.30 3.93 2.50
C GLY A 212 -5.48 4.76 1.98
N LEU A 213 -6.15 5.49 2.87
CA LEU A 213 -7.24 6.40 2.51
C LEU A 213 -6.73 7.55 1.64
N ARG A 214 -5.63 8.21 2.04
CA ARG A 214 -5.01 9.32 1.29
C ARG A 214 -4.62 8.91 -0.12
N ARG A 215 -3.92 7.78 -0.26
CA ARG A 215 -3.50 7.27 -1.57
C ARG A 215 -4.66 6.96 -2.51
N LEU A 216 -5.82 6.64 -1.96
CA LEU A 216 -7.04 6.39 -2.73
C LEU A 216 -7.92 7.63 -2.91
N GLY A 217 -7.57 8.79 -2.32
CA GLY A 217 -8.41 9.99 -2.31
C GLY A 217 -9.66 9.84 -1.44
N LEU A 218 -9.62 8.95 -0.44
CA LEU A 218 -10.74 8.62 0.45
C LEU A 218 -10.53 9.17 1.88
N GLU A 219 -9.62 10.11 2.08
CA GLU A 219 -9.36 10.71 3.39
C GLU A 219 -10.62 11.35 4.00
N HIS A 220 -11.52 11.88 3.16
CA HIS A 220 -12.80 12.44 3.57
C HIS A 220 -13.75 11.44 4.25
N CYS A 221 -13.50 10.12 4.11
CA CYS A 221 -14.26 9.09 4.81
C CYS A 221 -13.80 8.91 6.27
N ALA A 222 -12.66 9.49 6.67
CA ALA A 222 -12.21 9.45 8.04
C ALA A 222 -13.01 10.43 8.91
N SER A 223 -13.68 9.92 9.92
CA SER A 223 -14.34 10.73 10.94
C SER A 223 -13.38 11.19 12.03
N GLU A 224 -12.29 10.41 12.25
CA GLU A 224 -11.26 10.72 13.22
C GLU A 224 -9.93 10.10 12.78
N VAL A 225 -8.84 10.87 12.97
CA VAL A 225 -7.48 10.32 12.90
C VAL A 225 -7.06 9.98 14.31
N LEU A 226 -6.93 8.69 14.59
CA LEU A 226 -6.61 8.19 15.94
C LEU A 226 -5.19 8.62 16.34
N ASP A 227 -5.03 9.19 17.52
CA ASP A 227 -3.73 9.53 18.05
C ASP A 227 -2.92 8.29 18.42
N LEU A 228 -1.60 8.46 18.62
CA LEU A 228 -0.69 7.36 18.91
C LEU A 228 -0.85 6.79 20.33
N GLU A 229 -1.46 7.54 21.24
CA GLU A 229 -1.74 7.06 22.60
C GLU A 229 -2.92 6.09 22.59
N THR A 230 -3.89 6.35 21.71
CA THR A 230 -5.08 5.49 21.52
C THR A 230 -4.78 4.30 20.62
N MET A 231 -4.02 4.50 19.54
CA MET A 231 -3.80 3.49 18.50
C MET A 231 -2.38 3.54 17.95
N LEU A 232 -1.49 2.72 18.49
CA LEU A 232 -0.16 2.52 17.94
C LEU A 232 -0.26 1.86 16.55
N PRO A 233 0.41 2.40 15.52
CA PRO A 233 0.39 1.84 14.17
C PRO A 233 1.10 0.49 14.09
N ALA A 234 0.91 -0.21 12.98
CA ALA A 234 1.76 -1.35 12.65
C ALA A 234 3.19 -0.84 12.33
N PRO A 235 4.24 -1.62 12.66
CA PRO A 235 5.59 -1.30 12.23
C PRO A 235 5.66 -1.03 10.73
N ALA A 236 6.31 0.06 10.34
CA ALA A 236 6.42 0.56 8.97
C ALA A 236 5.08 0.92 8.29
N GLN A 237 4.00 1.11 9.03
CA GLN A 237 2.74 1.59 8.43
C GLN A 237 2.96 2.98 7.80
N GLY A 238 2.41 3.21 6.62
CA GLY A 238 2.58 4.44 5.84
C GLY A 238 3.77 4.41 4.88
N ALA A 239 4.82 3.66 5.18
CA ALA A 239 5.98 3.52 4.31
C ALA A 239 5.77 2.52 3.17
N LEU A 240 6.46 2.77 2.06
CA LEU A 240 6.61 1.85 0.93
C LEU A 240 8.04 1.33 0.89
N ALA A 241 8.23 0.13 0.34
CA ALA A 241 9.53 -0.43 0.04
C ALA A 241 9.60 -0.78 -1.45
N VAL A 242 10.65 -0.35 -2.12
CA VAL A 242 10.97 -0.76 -3.48
C VAL A 242 12.02 -1.86 -3.41
N GLU A 243 11.68 -3.06 -3.87
CA GLU A 243 12.54 -4.23 -3.84
C GLU A 243 12.96 -4.59 -5.28
N ALA A 244 14.24 -4.95 -5.45
CA ALA A 244 14.83 -5.40 -6.71
C ALA A 244 15.72 -6.61 -6.47
N ARG A 245 16.23 -7.22 -7.56
CA ARG A 245 17.30 -8.21 -7.46
C ARG A 245 18.59 -7.54 -7.03
N THR A 246 19.38 -8.24 -6.20
CA THR A 246 20.75 -7.82 -5.89
C THR A 246 21.62 -7.85 -7.16
N GLY A 247 22.42 -6.78 -7.36
CA GLY A 247 23.29 -6.68 -8.54
C GLY A 247 22.54 -6.25 -9.82
N GLU A 248 21.36 -5.64 -9.69
CA GLU A 248 20.70 -4.97 -10.81
C GLU A 248 21.54 -3.73 -11.20
N ASP A 249 22.31 -3.85 -12.28
CA ASP A 249 23.36 -2.90 -12.66
C ASP A 249 22.90 -1.64 -13.43
N SER A 250 21.61 -1.29 -13.37
CA SER A 250 21.14 -0.05 -14.00
C SER A 250 21.60 1.17 -13.19
N ALA A 251 22.62 1.88 -13.70
CA ALA A 251 23.13 3.10 -13.08
C ALA A 251 22.05 4.21 -12.98
N GLU A 252 21.09 4.23 -13.89
CA GLU A 252 19.96 5.16 -13.86
C GLU A 252 19.00 4.81 -12.73
N LEU A 253 18.68 3.53 -12.58
CA LEU A 253 17.85 3.05 -11.46
C LEU A 253 18.51 3.32 -10.12
N ALA A 254 19.80 3.02 -9.98
CA ALA A 254 20.54 3.25 -8.75
C ALA A 254 20.52 4.73 -8.33
N ARG A 255 20.72 5.64 -9.30
CA ARG A 255 20.63 7.10 -9.05
C ARG A 255 19.22 7.53 -8.68
N ALA A 256 18.19 7.03 -9.39
CA ALA A 256 16.81 7.36 -9.12
C ALA A 256 16.37 6.85 -7.75
N ALA A 257 16.74 5.61 -7.42
CA ALA A 257 16.48 5.01 -6.12
C ALA A 257 17.14 5.80 -4.98
N ALA A 258 18.43 6.16 -5.13
CA ALA A 258 19.14 6.95 -4.13
C ALA A 258 18.55 8.35 -3.94
N ALA A 259 18.03 8.98 -5.01
CA ALA A 259 17.39 10.28 -4.93
C ALA A 259 15.97 10.23 -4.31
N LEU A 260 15.30 9.09 -4.40
CA LEU A 260 13.97 8.88 -3.83
C LEU A 260 14.03 8.31 -2.41
N ASP A 261 15.16 7.75 -1.99
CA ASP A 261 15.33 7.15 -0.67
C ASP A 261 15.32 8.22 0.42
N ASP A 262 14.40 8.08 1.37
CA ASP A 262 14.25 9.00 2.49
C ASP A 262 14.92 8.42 3.75
N GLU A 263 16.11 8.91 4.09
CA GLU A 263 16.89 8.43 5.23
C GLU A 263 16.11 8.46 6.55
N PRO A 264 15.39 9.53 6.92
CA PRO A 264 14.57 9.55 8.13
C PRO A 264 13.53 8.43 8.16
N THR A 265 12.83 8.21 7.06
CA THR A 265 11.87 7.10 6.93
C THR A 265 12.57 5.75 7.05
N ARG A 266 13.69 5.55 6.32
CA ARG A 266 14.45 4.29 6.36
C ARG A 266 14.92 3.96 7.77
N LEU A 267 15.46 4.93 8.51
CA LEU A 267 15.89 4.75 9.90
C LEU A 267 14.72 4.39 10.82
N ALA A 268 13.60 5.12 10.72
CA ALA A 268 12.41 4.87 11.53
C ALA A 268 11.85 3.46 11.31
N VAL A 269 11.63 3.08 10.04
CA VAL A 269 11.05 1.75 9.73
C VAL A 269 12.00 0.62 10.06
N THR A 270 13.32 0.83 9.97
CA THR A 270 14.34 -0.15 10.39
C THR A 270 14.24 -0.38 11.89
N ALA A 271 14.17 0.68 12.69
CA ALA A 271 14.02 0.57 14.13
C ALA A 271 12.69 -0.12 14.51
N GLU A 272 11.57 0.30 13.90
CA GLU A 272 10.26 -0.31 14.17
C GLU A 272 10.24 -1.81 13.84
N ARG A 273 10.83 -2.20 12.70
CA ARG A 273 10.86 -3.60 12.22
C ARG A 273 11.84 -4.48 13.00
N ALA A 274 12.87 -3.89 13.63
CA ALA A 274 13.80 -4.63 14.48
C ALA A 274 13.14 -5.17 15.76
N LEU A 275 11.96 -4.69 16.11
CA LEU A 275 11.19 -5.15 17.27
C LEU A 275 10.29 -6.37 16.95
N MET A 276 10.21 -6.79 15.68
CA MET A 276 9.39 -7.92 15.22
C MET A 276 10.19 -9.23 15.20
#